data_5cadf9da007e7c333ae954b5627b6b63
#
_entry.id   5cadf9da007e7c333ae954b5627b6b63
#
_cell.length_a   1.000
_cell.length_b   1.000
_cell.length_c   1.000
_cell.angle_alpha   90.00
_cell.angle_beta   90.00
_cell.angle_gamma   90.00
#
_symmetry.space_group_name_H-M   'P 1'
#
loop_
_entity.id
_entity.type
_entity.pdbx_description
1 polymer ?
#
loop_
_entity_poly.entity_id
_entity_poly.type
_entity_poly.pdbx_seq_one_letter_code
_entity_poly.pdbx_strand_id
1 'polypeptide(L)'
;MSGNKMKKSLLLTGATGTVGKEVLNQLLENNNYEITVICRKSSSNNKSLKRHKSKIDLVFADFSKRDPLQDLTTSFDIVIHLAAIIPPLADEEPILANSVNYLGTQSLVKKIEETSSNAFFMFSSSISVYGDRLENPYINATDSLSINVGDVYAKTKMNAEQAVTNSKLKWTIFRLTAIMGIKNHKMSGLMFHMPLETLIEIATPSDTATAFVNGIESQSQLTNRIFNLGGGKNCRTTYRDFLTANFKLNGLGAPNFPPNCFANKNFHCGFYQDGEKLEEITEFQRDTLEDYYTLIEANIPVTQKILAYIFRAPIKFFLAKKSEPLRAYKNQNKELMNRFFK
;
A
#
# COMPACT_ATOMS: atom_id res chain seq x y z
N MET A 1 34.01 6.52 -26.13
CA MET A 1 34.08 5.22 -25.46
C MET A 1 33.05 5.26 -24.32
N SER A 2 31.87 4.71 -24.52
CA SER A 2 30.84 4.58 -23.44
C SER A 2 31.34 3.50 -22.49
N GLY A 3 31.92 3.92 -21.37
CA GLY A 3 32.27 3.00 -20.31
C GLY A 3 31.01 2.22 -19.91
N ASN A 4 31.10 0.90 -19.97
CA ASN A 4 30.04 -0.02 -19.53
C ASN A 4 29.90 0.19 -18.01
N LYS A 5 29.00 1.08 -17.58
CA LYS A 5 28.75 1.33 -16.16
C LYS A 5 28.21 0.03 -15.58
N MET A 6 28.92 -0.58 -14.63
CA MET A 6 28.43 -1.80 -13.98
C MET A 6 27.05 -1.53 -13.43
N LYS A 7 26.11 -2.45 -13.71
CA LYS A 7 24.74 -2.36 -13.18
C LYS A 7 24.77 -2.55 -11.68
N LYS A 8 23.93 -1.80 -10.96
CA LYS A 8 23.75 -1.98 -9.53
C LYS A 8 22.87 -3.23 -9.29
N SER A 9 23.22 -4.03 -8.31
CA SER A 9 22.43 -5.19 -7.88
C SER A 9 21.25 -4.74 -7.01
N LEU A 10 20.03 -5.16 -7.37
CA LEU A 10 18.80 -4.72 -6.73
C LEU A 10 17.93 -5.91 -6.32
N LEU A 11 17.51 -5.94 -5.06
CA LEU A 11 16.54 -6.88 -4.54
C LEU A 11 15.17 -6.23 -4.43
N LEU A 12 14.16 -6.83 -5.07
CA LEU A 12 12.77 -6.39 -5.00
C LEU A 12 11.90 -7.47 -4.34
N THR A 13 11.18 -7.13 -3.28
CA THR A 13 10.13 -7.97 -2.74
C THR A 13 8.75 -7.38 -3.04
N GLY A 14 7.72 -8.23 -3.12
CA GLY A 14 6.37 -7.76 -3.43
C GLY A 14 6.13 -7.39 -4.90
N ALA A 15 7.01 -7.78 -5.82
CA ALA A 15 6.95 -7.49 -7.26
C ALA A 15 5.65 -7.93 -7.96
N THR A 16 4.85 -8.80 -7.36
CA THR A 16 3.56 -9.26 -7.92
C THR A 16 2.35 -8.48 -7.37
N GLY A 17 2.58 -7.60 -6.39
CA GLY A 17 1.58 -6.67 -5.85
C GLY A 17 1.30 -5.48 -6.78
N THR A 18 0.35 -4.63 -6.39
CA THR A 18 -0.09 -3.48 -7.20
C THR A 18 1.06 -2.49 -7.45
N VAL A 19 1.72 -2.02 -6.41
CA VAL A 19 2.87 -1.10 -6.53
C VAL A 19 4.10 -1.83 -7.08
N GLY A 20 4.37 -3.06 -6.58
CA GLY A 20 5.58 -3.78 -6.98
C GLY A 20 5.66 -4.14 -8.47
N LYS A 21 4.52 -4.29 -9.15
CA LYS A 21 4.49 -4.46 -10.62
C LYS A 21 4.96 -3.22 -11.34
N GLU A 22 4.52 -2.05 -10.90
CA GLU A 22 4.91 -0.78 -11.50
C GLU A 22 6.39 -0.49 -11.21
N VAL A 23 6.87 -0.75 -9.98
CA VAL A 23 8.30 -0.66 -9.64
C VAL A 23 9.13 -1.57 -10.55
N LEU A 24 8.72 -2.84 -10.72
CA LEU A 24 9.43 -3.77 -11.59
C LEU A 24 9.44 -3.29 -13.06
N ASN A 25 8.32 -2.80 -13.58
CA ASN A 25 8.23 -2.28 -14.93
C ASN A 25 9.19 -1.10 -15.14
N GLN A 26 9.14 -0.09 -14.26
CA GLN A 26 10.00 1.10 -14.36
C GLN A 26 11.50 0.76 -14.19
N LEU A 27 11.86 -0.17 -13.30
CA LEU A 27 13.24 -0.65 -13.16
C LEU A 27 13.75 -1.33 -14.43
N LEU A 28 12.89 -2.12 -15.09
CA LEU A 28 13.24 -2.82 -16.33
C LEU A 28 13.37 -1.87 -17.54
N GLU A 29 12.63 -0.78 -17.56
CA GLU A 29 12.75 0.28 -18.58
C GLU A 29 14.08 1.02 -18.45
N ASN A 30 14.52 1.31 -17.25
CA ASN A 30 15.80 1.96 -16.95
C ASN A 30 17.02 1.12 -17.33
N ASN A 31 16.92 -0.20 -17.35
CA ASN A 31 17.98 -1.17 -17.67
C ASN A 31 19.34 -0.95 -16.95
N ASN A 32 19.33 -0.26 -15.81
CA ASN A 32 20.54 0.07 -15.03
C ASN A 32 20.80 -0.91 -13.88
N TYR A 33 19.92 -1.91 -13.70
CA TYR A 33 19.91 -2.79 -12.54
C TYR A 33 19.96 -4.26 -12.93
N GLU A 34 20.68 -5.06 -12.11
CA GLU A 34 20.53 -6.51 -12.05
C GLU A 34 19.49 -6.82 -10.98
N ILE A 35 18.31 -7.24 -11.41
CA ILE A 35 17.12 -7.31 -10.55
C ILE A 35 16.90 -8.74 -10.08
N THR A 36 16.98 -8.95 -8.77
CA THR A 36 16.52 -10.17 -8.11
C THR A 36 15.17 -9.95 -7.47
N VAL A 37 14.20 -10.81 -7.76
CA VAL A 37 12.86 -10.75 -7.18
C VAL A 37 12.66 -11.89 -6.19
N ILE A 38 12.32 -11.55 -4.94
CA ILE A 38 11.84 -12.55 -3.97
C ILE A 38 10.32 -12.67 -4.07
N CYS A 39 9.84 -13.89 -4.27
CA CYS A 39 8.42 -14.19 -4.26
C CYS A 39 8.12 -15.61 -3.74
N ARG A 40 6.89 -15.83 -3.27
CA ARG A 40 6.42 -17.18 -2.92
C ARG A 40 6.27 -18.03 -4.19
N LYS A 41 6.65 -19.30 -4.10
CA LYS A 41 6.43 -20.29 -5.18
C LYS A 41 4.93 -20.54 -5.32
N SER A 42 4.31 -19.97 -6.36
CA SER A 42 2.89 -20.17 -6.69
C SER A 42 2.67 -20.04 -8.19
N SER A 43 1.60 -20.67 -8.69
CA SER A 43 1.19 -20.57 -10.11
C SER A 43 0.86 -19.12 -10.51
N SER A 44 0.23 -18.37 -9.61
CA SER A 44 -0.11 -16.96 -9.83
C SER A 44 1.14 -16.08 -9.97
N ASN A 45 2.11 -16.22 -9.07
CA ASN A 45 3.36 -15.46 -9.13
C ASN A 45 4.16 -15.82 -10.37
N ASN A 46 4.28 -17.12 -10.68
CA ASN A 46 4.94 -17.60 -11.89
C ASN A 46 4.30 -17.02 -13.16
N LYS A 47 2.97 -16.97 -13.25
CA LYS A 47 2.24 -16.38 -14.38
C LYS A 47 2.48 -14.87 -14.46
N SER A 48 2.44 -14.16 -13.34
CA SER A 48 2.65 -12.71 -13.28
C SER A 48 4.06 -12.32 -13.73
N LEU A 49 5.09 -13.07 -13.35
CA LEU A 49 6.50 -12.77 -13.66
C LEU A 49 6.99 -13.42 -14.95
N LYS A 50 6.18 -14.29 -15.61
CA LYS A 50 6.58 -15.06 -16.80
C LYS A 50 7.18 -14.18 -17.89
N ARG A 51 6.58 -13.02 -18.15
CA ARG A 51 7.04 -12.09 -19.22
C ARG A 51 8.40 -11.44 -18.93
N HIS A 52 8.86 -11.49 -17.69
CA HIS A 52 10.11 -10.85 -17.24
C HIS A 52 11.23 -11.86 -16.92
N LYS A 53 10.98 -13.17 -17.05
CA LYS A 53 11.92 -14.23 -16.65
C LYS A 53 13.33 -14.11 -17.22
N SER A 54 13.48 -13.56 -18.43
CA SER A 54 14.79 -13.38 -19.07
C SER A 54 15.53 -12.11 -18.60
N LYS A 55 14.89 -11.29 -17.78
CA LYS A 55 15.40 -9.98 -17.35
C LYS A 55 15.57 -9.86 -15.84
N ILE A 56 15.16 -10.90 -15.08
CA ILE A 56 15.21 -10.91 -13.62
C ILE A 56 15.64 -12.26 -13.11
N ASP A 57 16.32 -12.28 -11.97
CA ASP A 57 16.56 -13.48 -11.20
C ASP A 57 15.42 -13.71 -10.20
N LEU A 58 15.05 -14.98 -9.98
CA LEU A 58 13.95 -15.35 -9.08
C LEU A 58 14.48 -16.14 -7.89
N VAL A 59 14.24 -15.63 -6.70
CA VAL A 59 14.44 -16.35 -5.44
C VAL A 59 13.08 -16.68 -4.85
N PHE A 60 12.86 -17.97 -4.55
CA PHE A 60 11.61 -18.41 -3.94
C PHE A 60 11.77 -18.45 -2.42
N ALA A 61 11.06 -17.56 -1.73
CA ALA A 61 11.01 -17.52 -0.28
C ALA A 61 9.59 -17.17 0.21
N ASP A 62 9.23 -17.68 1.38
CA ASP A 62 7.97 -17.40 2.05
C ASP A 62 8.22 -16.79 3.42
N PHE A 63 8.01 -15.50 3.54
CA PHE A 63 8.21 -14.73 4.77
C PHE A 63 7.36 -15.18 5.96
N SER A 64 6.34 -16.04 5.74
CA SER A 64 5.59 -16.66 6.83
C SER A 64 6.30 -17.84 7.50
N LYS A 65 7.42 -18.30 6.94
CA LYS A 65 8.18 -19.45 7.43
C LYS A 65 9.33 -19.02 8.32
N ARG A 66 9.80 -19.94 9.15
CA ARG A 66 11.05 -19.77 9.91
C ARG A 66 12.23 -19.78 8.92
N ASP A 67 13.17 -18.86 9.11
CA ASP A 67 14.39 -18.73 8.30
C ASP A 67 14.14 -18.72 6.78
N PRO A 68 13.24 -17.80 6.28
CA PRO A 68 12.79 -17.84 4.89
C PRO A 68 13.89 -17.52 3.87
N LEU A 69 15.04 -16.98 4.32
CA LEU A 69 16.12 -16.45 3.49
C LEU A 69 17.46 -17.15 3.75
N GLN A 70 17.47 -18.36 4.33
CA GLN A 70 18.71 -19.07 4.68
C GLN A 70 19.66 -19.22 3.47
N ASP A 71 19.12 -19.48 2.28
CA ASP A 71 19.88 -19.72 1.06
C ASP A 71 20.23 -18.43 0.28
N LEU A 72 19.84 -17.25 0.78
CA LEU A 72 20.16 -15.97 0.13
C LEU A 72 21.60 -15.57 0.49
N THR A 73 22.52 -15.80 -0.43
CA THR A 73 23.95 -15.49 -0.25
C THR A 73 24.43 -14.31 -1.11
N THR A 74 23.60 -13.88 -2.07
CA THR A 74 23.90 -12.77 -2.98
C THR A 74 23.91 -11.44 -2.22
N SER A 75 24.87 -10.60 -2.57
CA SER A 75 24.94 -9.23 -2.04
C SER A 75 24.23 -8.25 -2.97
N PHE A 76 23.62 -7.21 -2.38
CA PHE A 76 22.83 -6.21 -3.08
C PHE A 76 23.29 -4.79 -2.73
N ASP A 77 23.25 -3.89 -3.72
CA ASP A 77 23.45 -2.45 -3.52
C ASP A 77 22.16 -1.78 -3.01
N ILE A 78 21.01 -2.29 -3.45
CA ILE A 78 19.69 -1.70 -3.21
C ILE A 78 18.70 -2.79 -2.83
N VAL A 79 17.86 -2.50 -1.84
CA VAL A 79 16.72 -3.35 -1.47
C VAL A 79 15.45 -2.52 -1.47
N ILE A 80 14.44 -2.91 -2.25
CA ILE A 80 13.09 -2.32 -2.21
C ILE A 80 12.13 -3.36 -1.63
N HIS A 81 11.67 -3.11 -0.40
CA HIS A 81 10.83 -4.04 0.34
C HIS A 81 9.37 -3.58 0.37
N LEU A 82 8.55 -4.17 -0.53
CA LEU A 82 7.11 -3.89 -0.69
C LEU A 82 6.22 -5.06 -0.28
N ALA A 83 6.79 -6.22 0.05
CA ALA A 83 6.00 -7.40 0.40
C ALA A 83 5.26 -7.17 1.72
N ALA A 84 3.93 -7.31 1.70
CA ALA A 84 3.09 -7.26 2.88
C ALA A 84 1.76 -7.98 2.65
N ILE A 85 1.16 -8.43 3.75
CA ILE A 85 -0.26 -8.80 3.85
C ILE A 85 -1.01 -7.54 4.29
N ILE A 86 -1.99 -7.13 3.49
CA ILE A 86 -2.81 -5.93 3.72
C ILE A 86 -4.25 -6.30 4.05
N PRO A 87 -5.07 -5.42 4.64
CA PRO A 87 -6.51 -5.64 4.81
C PRO A 87 -7.21 -5.94 3.46
N PRO A 88 -8.26 -6.81 3.43
CA PRO A 88 -8.89 -7.46 4.60
C PRO A 88 -8.11 -8.66 5.16
N LEU A 89 -7.20 -9.27 4.39
CA LEU A 89 -6.52 -10.50 4.79
C LEU A 89 -5.68 -10.32 6.08
N ALA A 90 -5.11 -9.14 6.30
CA ALA A 90 -4.37 -8.86 7.54
C ALA A 90 -5.27 -8.90 8.78
N ASP A 91 -6.54 -8.53 8.65
CA ASP A 91 -7.53 -8.56 9.75
C ASP A 91 -8.08 -9.98 9.95
N GLU A 92 -8.28 -10.71 8.85
CA GLU A 92 -8.77 -12.09 8.85
C GLU A 92 -7.72 -13.09 9.36
N GLU A 93 -6.42 -12.84 9.05
CA GLU A 93 -5.29 -13.72 9.35
C GLU A 93 -4.18 -12.96 10.11
N PRO A 94 -4.45 -12.51 11.35
CA PRO A 94 -3.53 -11.64 12.10
C PRO A 94 -2.17 -12.29 12.38
N ILE A 95 -2.13 -13.60 12.61
CA ILE A 95 -0.88 -14.35 12.82
C ILE A 95 -0.04 -14.36 11.54
N LEU A 96 -0.68 -14.59 10.39
CA LEU A 96 -0.01 -14.55 9.09
C LEU A 96 0.50 -13.14 8.78
N ALA A 97 -0.31 -12.11 9.04
CA ALA A 97 0.09 -10.72 8.86
C ALA A 97 1.32 -10.37 9.72
N ASN A 98 1.35 -10.76 10.99
CA ASN A 98 2.50 -10.57 11.86
C ASN A 98 3.74 -11.31 11.35
N SER A 99 3.58 -12.57 10.93
CA SER A 99 4.69 -13.38 10.42
C SER A 99 5.30 -12.78 9.16
N VAL A 100 4.49 -12.31 8.21
CA VAL A 100 4.99 -11.74 6.94
C VAL A 100 5.47 -10.30 7.10
N ASN A 101 4.62 -9.43 7.70
CA ASN A 101 4.89 -7.99 7.70
C ASN A 101 5.97 -7.59 8.69
N TYR A 102 6.01 -8.21 9.88
CA TYR A 102 6.98 -7.87 10.92
C TYR A 102 8.15 -8.85 10.94
N LEU A 103 7.91 -10.13 11.26
CA LEU A 103 8.99 -11.11 11.40
C LEU A 103 9.73 -11.36 10.08
N GLY A 104 9.00 -11.36 8.96
CA GLY A 104 9.58 -11.46 7.62
C GLY A 104 10.46 -10.26 7.27
N THR A 105 10.01 -9.03 7.60
CA THR A 105 10.82 -7.81 7.43
C THR A 105 12.06 -7.86 8.31
N GLN A 106 11.93 -8.26 9.59
CA GLN A 106 13.05 -8.41 10.51
C GLN A 106 14.08 -9.42 9.99
N SER A 107 13.61 -10.57 9.48
CA SER A 107 14.48 -11.59 8.88
C SER A 107 15.20 -11.07 7.62
N LEU A 108 14.50 -10.29 6.78
CA LEU A 108 15.12 -9.67 5.60
C LEU A 108 16.18 -8.66 5.99
N VAL A 109 15.87 -7.74 6.91
CA VAL A 109 16.83 -6.75 7.43
C VAL A 109 18.09 -7.42 7.93
N LYS A 110 17.95 -8.42 8.83
CA LYS A 110 19.08 -9.18 9.36
C LYS A 110 19.91 -9.83 8.27
N LYS A 111 19.25 -10.47 7.29
CA LYS A 111 19.95 -11.13 6.19
C LYS A 111 20.72 -10.13 5.31
N ILE A 112 20.15 -8.96 5.05
CA ILE A 112 20.83 -7.91 4.28
C ILE A 112 21.99 -7.31 5.07
N GLU A 113 21.88 -7.13 6.39
CA GLU A 113 23.04 -6.73 7.23
C GLU A 113 24.20 -7.71 7.11
N GLU A 114 23.90 -9.02 7.06
CA GLU A 114 24.92 -10.08 6.96
C GLU A 114 25.58 -10.15 5.57
N THR A 115 24.79 -9.98 4.48
CA THR A 115 25.27 -10.19 3.10
C THR A 115 25.61 -8.91 2.35
N SER A 116 25.06 -7.77 2.79
CA SER A 116 25.02 -6.51 2.01
C SER A 116 25.03 -5.29 2.93
N SER A 117 25.96 -5.21 3.88
CA SER A 117 25.98 -4.20 4.97
C SER A 117 25.94 -2.73 4.48
N ASN A 118 26.32 -2.47 3.23
CA ASN A 118 26.28 -1.15 2.62
C ASN A 118 25.03 -0.88 1.79
N ALA A 119 24.10 -1.84 1.71
CA ALA A 119 22.87 -1.72 0.92
C ALA A 119 22.02 -0.53 1.36
N PHE A 120 21.36 0.09 0.40
CA PHE A 120 20.30 1.07 0.65
C PHE A 120 18.96 0.36 0.73
N PHE A 121 18.34 0.35 1.91
CA PHE A 121 17.11 -0.36 2.19
C PHE A 121 15.90 0.57 2.17
N MET A 122 15.03 0.43 1.17
CA MET A 122 13.82 1.23 1.00
C MET A 122 12.60 0.42 1.43
N PHE A 123 11.88 0.88 2.45
CA PHE A 123 10.76 0.18 3.05
C PHE A 123 9.43 0.89 2.83
N SER A 124 8.41 0.14 2.39
CA SER A 124 7.04 0.63 2.33
C SER A 124 6.32 0.43 3.66
N SER A 125 6.04 1.52 4.36
CA SER A 125 5.14 1.55 5.50
C SER A 125 3.74 2.03 5.07
N SER A 126 2.93 2.51 5.99
CA SER A 126 1.52 2.86 5.74
C SER A 126 1.07 4.04 6.59
N ILE A 127 0.13 4.82 6.07
CA ILE A 127 -0.60 5.85 6.81
C ILE A 127 -1.33 5.28 8.06
N SER A 128 -1.63 3.99 8.07
CA SER A 128 -2.32 3.34 9.20
C SER A 128 -1.58 3.47 10.54
N VAL A 129 -0.26 3.69 10.52
CA VAL A 129 0.55 3.86 11.72
C VAL A 129 0.24 5.13 12.52
N TYR A 130 -0.53 6.06 11.95
CA TYR A 130 -0.90 7.33 12.61
C TYR A 130 -2.18 7.25 13.44
N GLY A 131 -2.93 6.15 13.36
CA GLY A 131 -4.19 5.98 14.08
C GLY A 131 -5.33 6.86 13.55
N ASP A 132 -6.34 7.12 14.39
CA ASP A 132 -7.54 7.88 13.99
C ASP A 132 -7.18 9.34 13.67
N ARG A 133 -7.53 9.76 12.45
CA ARG A 133 -7.23 11.09 11.92
C ARG A 133 -8.48 11.90 11.56
N LEU A 134 -9.66 11.46 12.00
CA LEU A 134 -10.90 12.16 11.67
C LEU A 134 -10.93 13.60 12.23
N GLU A 135 -10.48 13.79 13.47
CA GLU A 135 -10.44 15.11 14.13
C GLU A 135 -9.19 15.94 13.75
N ASN A 136 -8.06 15.25 13.47
CA ASN A 136 -6.78 15.87 13.12
C ASN A 136 -6.27 15.30 11.79
N PRO A 137 -6.88 15.67 10.66
CA PRO A 137 -6.63 15.02 9.37
C PRO A 137 -5.33 15.44 8.70
N TYR A 138 -4.61 16.42 9.23
CA TYR A 138 -3.35 16.91 8.68
C TYR A 138 -2.17 16.20 9.34
N ILE A 139 -1.38 15.48 8.55
CA ILE A 139 -0.39 14.50 9.02
C ILE A 139 1.01 14.91 8.59
N ASN A 140 1.94 14.93 9.56
CA ASN A 140 3.37 15.07 9.31
C ASN A 140 4.11 13.76 9.62
N ALA A 141 5.25 13.51 8.98
CA ALA A 141 6.06 12.31 9.23
C ALA A 141 6.58 12.25 10.69
N THR A 142 6.64 13.38 11.36
CA THR A 142 7.06 13.52 12.77
C THR A 142 5.93 13.33 13.78
N ASP A 143 4.69 13.17 13.35
CA ASP A 143 3.56 12.95 14.25
C ASP A 143 3.72 11.64 15.03
N SER A 144 3.19 11.64 16.24
CA SER A 144 3.16 10.46 17.10
C SER A 144 2.40 9.32 16.45
N LEU A 145 2.97 8.12 16.54
CA LEU A 145 2.33 6.92 16.02
C LEU A 145 1.27 6.42 17.02
N SER A 146 0.18 5.91 16.48
CA SER A 146 -0.94 5.35 17.23
C SER A 146 -1.53 4.16 16.48
N ILE A 147 -2.24 3.30 17.18
CA ILE A 147 -2.91 2.14 16.56
C ILE A 147 -4.41 2.25 16.83
N ASN A 148 -5.19 2.21 15.78
CA ASN A 148 -6.64 2.12 15.89
C ASN A 148 -7.07 0.82 16.59
N VAL A 149 -8.18 0.88 17.30
CA VAL A 149 -8.74 -0.32 17.95
C VAL A 149 -8.99 -1.40 16.90
N GLY A 150 -8.33 -2.56 17.09
CA GLY A 150 -8.45 -3.72 16.20
C GLY A 150 -7.65 -3.62 14.88
N ASP A 151 -6.76 -2.63 14.71
CA ASP A 151 -5.91 -2.50 13.53
C ASP A 151 -4.60 -3.30 13.70
N VAL A 152 -4.67 -4.58 13.41
CA VAL A 152 -3.50 -5.48 13.44
C VAL A 152 -2.48 -5.08 12.40
N TYR A 153 -2.93 -4.64 11.23
CA TYR A 153 -2.04 -4.24 10.14
C TYR A 153 -1.13 -3.07 10.55
N ALA A 154 -1.70 -2.01 11.14
CA ALA A 154 -0.93 -0.87 11.65
C ALA A 154 0.15 -1.32 12.63
N LYS A 155 -0.20 -2.21 13.57
CA LYS A 155 0.75 -2.77 14.55
C LYS A 155 1.92 -3.48 13.87
N THR A 156 1.63 -4.30 12.86
CA THR A 156 2.70 -5.02 12.12
C THR A 156 3.62 -4.06 11.37
N LYS A 157 3.07 -2.98 10.79
CA LYS A 157 3.87 -1.95 10.10
C LYS A 157 4.73 -1.13 11.07
N MET A 158 4.20 -0.74 12.23
CA MET A 158 4.99 -0.06 13.27
C MET A 158 6.16 -0.91 13.76
N ASN A 159 5.93 -2.19 14.03
CA ASN A 159 6.99 -3.12 14.45
C ASN A 159 8.04 -3.30 13.33
N ALA A 160 7.61 -3.34 12.07
CA ALA A 160 8.51 -3.44 10.93
C ALA A 160 9.34 -2.15 10.73
N GLU A 161 8.74 -0.96 10.89
CA GLU A 161 9.50 0.31 10.92
C GLU A 161 10.60 0.27 11.98
N GLN A 162 10.26 -0.21 13.18
CA GLN A 162 11.23 -0.32 14.28
C GLN A 162 12.37 -1.30 13.95
N ALA A 163 12.08 -2.43 13.30
CA ALA A 163 13.11 -3.37 12.84
C ALA A 163 14.05 -2.72 11.82
N VAL A 164 13.52 -1.92 10.89
CA VAL A 164 14.31 -1.20 9.89
C VAL A 164 15.14 -0.09 10.53
N THR A 165 14.54 0.74 11.37
CA THR A 165 15.24 1.89 12.01
C THR A 165 16.32 1.48 13.01
N ASN A 166 16.18 0.31 13.63
CA ASN A 166 17.19 -0.25 14.55
C ASN A 166 18.33 -0.98 13.81
N SER A 167 18.24 -1.13 12.47
CA SER A 167 19.29 -1.76 11.68
C SER A 167 20.52 -0.86 11.49
N LYS A 168 21.64 -1.47 11.10
CA LYS A 168 22.86 -0.75 10.71
C LYS A 168 22.89 -0.35 9.23
N LEU A 169 21.84 -0.70 8.48
CA LEU A 169 21.72 -0.38 7.05
C LEU A 169 21.49 1.12 6.84
N LYS A 170 21.82 1.60 5.66
CA LYS A 170 21.29 2.87 5.17
C LYS A 170 19.85 2.63 4.76
N TRP A 171 18.89 3.25 5.43
CA TRP A 171 17.47 2.97 5.15
C TRP A 171 16.68 4.23 4.83
N THR A 172 15.53 4.06 4.19
CA THR A 172 14.46 5.05 4.12
C THR A 172 13.11 4.36 4.26
N ILE A 173 12.13 5.04 4.83
CA ILE A 173 10.78 4.52 5.02
C ILE A 173 9.81 5.48 4.34
N PHE A 174 8.97 4.95 3.44
CA PHE A 174 7.85 5.68 2.86
C PHE A 174 6.55 5.18 3.48
N ARG A 175 5.84 6.05 4.21
CA ARG A 175 4.50 5.78 4.73
C ARG A 175 3.48 6.09 3.65
N LEU A 176 3.01 5.04 2.99
CA LEU A 176 2.10 5.15 1.85
C LEU A 176 0.71 5.55 2.31
N THR A 177 0.09 6.50 1.59
CA THR A 177 -1.33 6.80 1.71
C THR A 177 -2.20 5.71 1.10
N ALA A 178 -3.49 5.99 0.83
CA ALA A 178 -4.39 5.09 0.12
C ALA A 178 -3.96 4.95 -1.35
N ILE A 179 -3.34 3.81 -1.69
CA ILE A 179 -2.89 3.54 -3.06
C ILE A 179 -4.05 3.03 -3.90
N MET A 180 -4.52 3.85 -4.84
CA MET A 180 -5.69 3.58 -5.66
C MET A 180 -5.32 3.23 -7.10
N GLY A 181 -5.73 2.05 -7.55
CA GLY A 181 -5.51 1.55 -8.93
C GLY A 181 -6.65 0.65 -9.41
N ILE A 182 -6.57 0.17 -10.65
CA ILE A 182 -7.66 -0.53 -11.35
C ILE A 182 -8.14 -1.80 -10.61
N LYS A 183 -7.24 -2.52 -9.94
CA LYS A 183 -7.51 -3.87 -9.40
C LYS A 183 -7.42 -3.98 -7.88
N ASN A 184 -7.02 -2.94 -7.22
CA ASN A 184 -7.05 -2.88 -5.76
C ASN A 184 -8.35 -2.18 -5.31
N HIS A 185 -8.75 -2.27 -4.08
CA HIS A 185 -9.96 -1.66 -3.53
C HIS A 185 -11.28 -2.04 -4.22
N LYS A 186 -11.52 -3.35 -4.32
CA LYS A 186 -12.85 -3.84 -4.72
C LYS A 186 -13.90 -3.39 -3.70
N MET A 187 -15.10 -3.06 -4.19
CA MET A 187 -16.25 -2.78 -3.31
C MET A 187 -16.50 -3.96 -2.37
N SER A 188 -16.22 -3.79 -1.10
CA SER A 188 -16.31 -4.82 -0.06
C SER A 188 -16.86 -4.24 1.24
N GLY A 189 -17.00 -5.07 2.28
CA GLY A 189 -17.41 -4.61 3.62
C GLY A 189 -16.48 -3.56 4.22
N LEU A 190 -15.19 -3.58 3.88
CA LEU A 190 -14.21 -2.61 4.38
C LEU A 190 -14.53 -1.15 4.02
N MET A 191 -15.25 -0.91 2.91
CA MET A 191 -15.67 0.45 2.55
C MET A 191 -16.52 1.13 3.62
N PHE A 192 -17.17 0.36 4.48
CA PHE A 192 -18.03 0.87 5.55
C PHE A 192 -17.27 1.20 6.85
N HIS A 193 -16.00 0.80 6.95
CA HIS A 193 -15.17 1.11 8.12
C HIS A 193 -14.66 2.56 8.11
N MET A 194 -14.60 3.19 6.94
CA MET A 194 -14.17 4.57 6.80
C MET A 194 -15.36 5.52 6.99
N PRO A 195 -15.29 6.48 7.91
CA PRO A 195 -16.28 7.54 8.04
C PRO A 195 -16.39 8.37 6.76
N LEU A 196 -17.59 8.73 6.35
CA LEU A 196 -17.82 9.47 5.11
C LEU A 196 -17.13 10.85 5.08
N GLU A 197 -16.94 11.46 6.25
CA GLU A 197 -16.29 12.78 6.40
C GLU A 197 -14.77 12.72 6.44
N THR A 198 -14.19 11.50 6.36
CA THR A 198 -12.74 11.33 6.34
C THR A 198 -12.14 12.05 5.15
N LEU A 199 -11.14 12.89 5.42
CA LEU A 199 -10.30 13.45 4.36
C LEU A 199 -9.35 12.37 3.87
N ILE A 200 -9.27 12.17 2.56
CA ILE A 200 -8.37 11.18 1.95
C ILE A 200 -7.51 11.84 0.88
N GLU A 201 -6.24 11.51 0.92
CA GLU A 201 -5.29 11.76 -0.15
C GLU A 201 -4.95 10.40 -0.76
N ILE A 202 -5.11 10.27 -2.07
CA ILE A 202 -4.73 9.03 -2.76
C ILE A 202 -3.37 9.19 -3.42
N ALA A 203 -2.73 8.08 -3.78
CA ALA A 203 -1.66 8.04 -4.76
C ALA A 203 -1.89 6.88 -5.72
N THR A 204 -1.42 7.01 -6.96
CA THR A 204 -1.50 5.92 -7.93
C THR A 204 -0.35 4.93 -7.73
N PRO A 205 -0.50 3.67 -8.17
CA PRO A 205 0.61 2.72 -8.18
C PRO A 205 1.80 3.20 -9.03
N SER A 206 1.54 3.94 -10.10
CA SER A 206 2.56 4.52 -11.00
C SER A 206 3.41 5.54 -10.26
N ASP A 207 2.79 6.55 -9.66
CA ASP A 207 3.48 7.58 -8.90
C ASP A 207 4.22 7.00 -7.71
N THR A 208 3.56 6.09 -6.98
CA THR A 208 4.21 5.39 -5.86
C THR A 208 5.47 4.65 -6.32
N ALA A 209 5.43 3.98 -7.47
CA ALA A 209 6.59 3.31 -8.04
C ALA A 209 7.68 4.30 -8.43
N THR A 210 7.32 5.43 -9.03
CA THR A 210 8.25 6.50 -9.41
C THR A 210 9.01 7.04 -8.18
N ALA A 211 8.33 7.23 -7.05
CA ALA A 211 9.00 7.64 -5.80
C ALA A 211 10.08 6.64 -5.36
N PHE A 212 9.81 5.34 -5.43
CA PHE A 212 10.81 4.31 -5.11
C PHE A 212 11.96 4.29 -6.11
N VAL A 213 11.65 4.33 -7.40
CA VAL A 213 12.68 4.21 -8.47
C VAL A 213 13.58 5.45 -8.51
N ASN A 214 13.02 6.66 -8.47
CA ASN A 214 13.78 7.90 -8.45
C ASN A 214 14.55 8.07 -7.13
N GLY A 215 14.00 7.57 -6.03
CA GLY A 215 14.64 7.56 -4.72
C GLY A 215 15.97 6.79 -4.69
N ILE A 216 16.19 5.83 -5.59
CA ILE A 216 17.44 5.08 -5.69
C ILE A 216 18.63 6.02 -5.96
N GLU A 217 18.47 6.98 -6.85
CA GLU A 217 19.56 7.92 -7.20
C GLU A 217 19.66 9.09 -6.21
N SER A 218 18.63 9.28 -5.35
CA SER A 218 18.58 10.33 -4.33
C SER A 218 18.94 9.82 -2.93
N GLN A 219 19.66 8.71 -2.83
CA GLN A 219 20.02 8.02 -1.60
C GLN A 219 20.56 8.95 -0.50
N SER A 220 21.43 9.90 -0.84
CA SER A 220 22.04 10.81 0.14
C SER A 220 21.02 11.70 0.85
N GLN A 221 19.92 12.06 0.19
CA GLN A 221 18.86 12.90 0.73
C GLN A 221 17.82 12.09 1.50
N LEU A 222 17.73 10.77 1.24
CA LEU A 222 16.72 9.88 1.82
C LEU A 222 17.24 9.05 3.00
N THR A 223 18.56 8.85 3.13
CA THR A 223 19.16 7.96 4.12
C THR A 223 18.75 8.35 5.54
N ASN A 224 18.31 7.34 6.31
CA ASN A 224 17.88 7.42 7.71
C ASN A 224 16.73 8.42 7.93
N ARG A 225 15.83 8.52 6.97
CA ARG A 225 14.69 9.42 7.04
C ARG A 225 13.38 8.70 6.71
N ILE A 226 12.30 9.20 7.30
CA ILE A 226 10.93 8.75 7.07
C ILE A 226 10.20 9.84 6.30
N PHE A 227 9.46 9.44 5.26
CA PHE A 227 8.67 10.35 4.45
C PHE A 227 7.23 9.86 4.34
N ASN A 228 6.30 10.80 4.28
CA ASN A 228 4.95 10.57 3.86
C ASN A 228 4.86 10.56 2.33
N LEU A 229 4.31 9.50 1.74
CA LEU A 229 4.13 9.34 0.30
C LEU A 229 2.63 9.40 -0.03
N GLY A 230 2.21 10.52 -0.59
CA GLY A 230 0.85 10.80 -1.06
C GLY A 230 0.87 11.46 -2.43
N GLY A 231 -0.27 11.48 -3.12
CA GLY A 231 -0.37 12.07 -4.47
C GLY A 231 -0.42 13.61 -4.51
N GLY A 232 -0.28 14.27 -3.35
CA GLY A 232 -0.29 15.73 -3.26
C GLY A 232 -1.70 16.35 -3.32
N LYS A 233 -1.72 17.66 -3.44
CA LYS A 233 -2.97 18.47 -3.35
C LYS A 233 -4.01 18.07 -4.40
N ASN A 234 -3.58 17.70 -5.60
CA ASN A 234 -4.46 17.31 -6.70
C ASN A 234 -5.07 15.90 -6.54
N CYS A 235 -4.66 15.17 -5.50
CA CYS A 235 -5.17 13.84 -5.16
C CYS A 235 -6.00 13.82 -3.86
N ARG A 236 -6.46 14.99 -3.39
CA ARG A 236 -7.20 15.17 -2.13
C ARG A 236 -8.70 15.31 -2.35
N THR A 237 -9.46 14.64 -1.50
CA THR A 237 -10.93 14.70 -1.50
C THR A 237 -11.49 14.24 -0.16
N THR A 238 -12.82 14.26 -0.01
CA THR A 238 -13.50 13.55 1.08
C THR A 238 -13.79 12.11 0.67
N TYR A 239 -13.89 11.19 1.63
CA TYR A 239 -14.30 9.82 1.31
C TYR A 239 -15.71 9.78 0.70
N ARG A 240 -16.61 10.64 1.13
CA ARG A 240 -17.96 10.80 0.57
C ARG A 240 -17.92 11.07 -0.95
N ASP A 241 -17.11 12.05 -1.35
CA ASP A 241 -17.02 12.45 -2.76
C ASP A 241 -16.32 11.38 -3.58
N PHE A 242 -15.23 10.80 -3.05
CA PHE A 242 -14.51 9.69 -3.67
C PHE A 242 -15.42 8.49 -3.90
N LEU A 243 -16.18 8.09 -2.89
CA LEU A 243 -17.12 6.97 -2.99
C LEU A 243 -18.23 7.27 -3.99
N THR A 244 -18.77 8.50 -3.96
CA THR A 244 -19.82 8.93 -4.87
C THR A 244 -19.37 8.90 -6.33
N ALA A 245 -18.16 9.40 -6.61
CA ALA A 245 -17.58 9.34 -7.96
C ALA A 245 -17.41 7.88 -8.42
N ASN A 246 -16.78 7.04 -7.59
CA ASN A 246 -16.58 5.64 -7.95
C ASN A 246 -17.90 4.87 -8.15
N PHE A 247 -18.94 5.13 -7.36
CA PHE A 247 -20.26 4.52 -7.56
C PHE A 247 -20.89 4.95 -8.88
N LYS A 248 -20.79 6.24 -9.23
CA LYS A 248 -21.29 6.76 -10.51
C LYS A 248 -20.56 6.12 -11.71
N LEU A 249 -19.22 6.07 -11.66
CA LEU A 249 -18.40 5.46 -12.71
C LEU A 249 -18.76 3.99 -12.95
N ASN A 250 -19.08 3.25 -11.89
CA ASN A 250 -19.51 1.86 -11.96
C ASN A 250 -20.99 1.65 -12.29
N GLY A 251 -21.76 2.70 -12.60
CA GLY A 251 -23.18 2.59 -12.94
C GLY A 251 -24.12 2.42 -11.74
N LEU A 252 -23.61 2.50 -10.52
CA LEU A 252 -24.42 2.28 -9.30
C LEU A 252 -25.17 3.54 -8.82
N GLY A 253 -24.90 4.71 -9.40
CA GLY A 253 -25.46 5.99 -8.97
C GLY A 253 -24.94 6.43 -7.60
N ALA A 254 -25.73 7.23 -6.85
CA ALA A 254 -25.31 7.66 -5.53
C ALA A 254 -25.18 6.51 -4.51
N PRO A 255 -24.21 6.55 -3.56
CA PRO A 255 -24.02 5.52 -2.56
C PRO A 255 -25.01 5.64 -1.40
N ASN A 256 -26.31 5.53 -1.70
CA ASN A 256 -27.38 5.63 -0.71
C ASN A 256 -27.46 4.32 0.08
N PHE A 257 -27.05 4.37 1.33
CA PHE A 257 -27.10 3.26 2.28
C PHE A 257 -27.93 3.62 3.52
N PRO A 258 -28.47 2.63 4.24
CA PRO A 258 -29.16 2.85 5.49
C PRO A 258 -28.29 3.58 6.53
N PRO A 259 -28.91 4.30 7.51
CA PRO A 259 -28.18 4.85 8.64
C PRO A 259 -27.30 3.79 9.34
N ASN A 260 -26.18 4.21 9.90
CA ASN A 260 -25.22 3.36 10.59
C ASN A 260 -24.54 2.28 9.71
N CYS A 261 -24.62 2.38 8.39
CA CYS A 261 -23.83 1.53 7.51
C CYS A 261 -22.33 1.89 7.56
N PHE A 262 -21.99 3.15 7.75
CA PHE A 262 -20.62 3.62 7.85
C PHE A 262 -20.23 3.87 9.30
N ALA A 263 -18.97 3.60 9.63
CA ALA A 263 -18.38 4.04 10.88
C ALA A 263 -18.39 5.58 10.98
N ASN A 264 -18.25 6.11 12.20
CA ASN A 264 -18.11 7.56 12.43
C ASN A 264 -16.85 7.93 13.21
N LYS A 265 -15.96 6.97 13.46
CA LYS A 265 -14.62 7.15 14.05
C LYS A 265 -13.66 6.03 13.65
N ASN A 266 -12.43 6.12 14.16
CA ASN A 266 -11.43 5.07 14.17
C ASN A 266 -10.88 4.76 12.78
N PHE A 267 -10.55 5.82 12.00
CA PHE A 267 -9.92 5.65 10.69
C PHE A 267 -8.70 6.56 10.51
N HIS A 268 -7.68 6.03 9.84
CA HIS A 268 -6.32 6.59 9.79
C HIS A 268 -6.00 7.48 8.58
N CYS A 269 -6.94 7.71 7.66
CA CYS A 269 -6.69 8.56 6.49
C CYS A 269 -6.73 10.05 6.83
N GLY A 270 -5.97 10.83 6.08
CA GLY A 270 -5.84 12.27 6.19
C GLY A 270 -5.02 12.81 5.02
N PHE A 271 -4.63 14.09 5.11
CA PHE A 271 -3.77 14.77 4.14
C PHE A 271 -2.36 14.88 4.68
N TYR A 272 -1.38 14.47 3.92
CA TYR A 272 0.03 14.67 4.25
C TYR A 272 0.41 16.14 4.10
N GLN A 273 0.77 16.81 5.21
CA GLN A 273 1.22 18.20 5.17
C GLN A 273 2.62 18.35 4.62
N ASP A 274 3.45 17.36 4.83
CA ASP A 274 4.87 17.35 4.45
C ASP A 274 5.18 16.41 3.29
N GLY A 275 4.18 15.97 2.54
CA GLY A 275 4.35 15.12 1.35
C GLY A 275 5.19 15.78 0.25
N GLU A 276 5.23 17.11 0.20
CA GLU A 276 6.05 17.88 -0.74
C GLU A 276 7.57 17.63 -0.54
N LYS A 277 8.00 17.29 0.69
CA LYS A 277 9.43 16.98 0.95
C LYS A 277 9.96 15.77 0.19
N LEU A 278 9.13 14.75 -0.04
CA LEU A 278 9.49 13.60 -0.87
C LEU A 278 9.38 13.94 -2.35
N GLU A 279 8.37 14.72 -2.72
CA GLU A 279 8.16 15.19 -4.10
C GLU A 279 9.36 16.01 -4.60
N GLU A 280 9.86 16.95 -3.80
CA GLU A 280 11.06 17.75 -4.13
C GLU A 280 12.31 16.90 -4.40
N ILE A 281 12.38 15.69 -3.84
CA ILE A 281 13.53 14.79 -4.00
C ILE A 281 13.33 13.82 -5.17
N THR A 282 12.10 13.37 -5.40
CA THR A 282 11.84 12.22 -6.28
C THR A 282 10.94 12.54 -7.49
N GLU A 283 10.34 13.72 -7.54
CA GLU A 283 9.50 14.20 -8.64
C GLU A 283 8.47 13.16 -9.12
N PHE A 284 7.70 12.61 -8.17
CA PHE A 284 6.83 11.46 -8.43
C PHE A 284 5.35 11.80 -8.61
N GLN A 285 4.89 12.98 -8.13
CA GLN A 285 3.47 13.38 -8.15
C GLN A 285 3.06 13.87 -9.55
N ARG A 286 2.68 12.95 -10.41
CA ARG A 286 2.32 13.22 -11.81
C ARG A 286 0.82 13.08 -12.07
N ASP A 287 0.19 12.10 -11.41
CA ASP A 287 -1.23 11.80 -11.56
C ASP A 287 -2.08 12.68 -10.64
N THR A 288 -3.30 12.97 -11.09
CA THR A 288 -4.32 13.67 -10.33
C THR A 288 -5.47 12.73 -9.97
N LEU A 289 -6.40 13.18 -9.13
CA LEU A 289 -7.63 12.45 -8.83
C LEU A 289 -8.49 12.25 -10.10
N GLU A 290 -8.47 13.20 -11.04
CA GLU A 290 -9.19 13.09 -12.31
C GLU A 290 -8.55 12.05 -13.24
N ASP A 291 -7.21 11.97 -13.28
CA ASP A 291 -6.50 10.92 -14.02
C ASP A 291 -6.86 9.54 -13.47
N TYR A 292 -6.96 9.39 -12.14
CA TYR A 292 -7.44 8.16 -11.52
C TYR A 292 -8.87 7.82 -11.97
N TYR A 293 -9.80 8.77 -11.97
CA TYR A 293 -11.17 8.54 -12.40
C TYR A 293 -11.24 8.16 -13.88
N THR A 294 -10.50 8.84 -14.72
CA THR A 294 -10.38 8.55 -16.16
C THR A 294 -9.86 7.14 -16.39
N LEU A 295 -8.82 6.75 -15.64
CA LEU A 295 -8.24 5.40 -15.70
C LEU A 295 -9.26 4.33 -15.29
N ILE A 296 -10.01 4.55 -14.19
CA ILE A 296 -11.06 3.63 -13.74
C ILE A 296 -12.16 3.53 -14.79
N GLU A 297 -12.64 4.65 -15.33
CA GLU A 297 -13.70 4.67 -16.34
C GLU A 297 -13.33 3.89 -17.61
N ALA A 298 -12.13 4.08 -18.12
CA ALA A 298 -11.61 3.39 -19.29
C ALA A 298 -11.51 1.85 -19.10
N ASN A 299 -11.42 1.39 -17.85
CA ASN A 299 -11.27 -0.04 -17.54
C ASN A 299 -12.58 -0.72 -17.10
N ILE A 300 -13.71 -0.02 -17.09
CA ILE A 300 -15.03 -0.61 -16.80
C ILE A 300 -15.77 -0.88 -18.09
N PRO A 301 -16.06 -2.16 -18.43
CA PRO A 301 -16.84 -2.49 -19.63
C PRO A 301 -18.22 -1.83 -19.60
N VAL A 302 -18.66 -1.31 -20.73
CA VAL A 302 -19.99 -0.67 -20.88
C VAL A 302 -21.11 -1.62 -20.45
N THR A 303 -21.00 -2.90 -20.80
CA THR A 303 -21.96 -3.94 -20.39
C THR A 303 -22.05 -4.09 -18.87
N GLN A 304 -20.89 -4.00 -18.17
CA GLN A 304 -20.86 -4.01 -16.71
C GLN A 304 -21.56 -2.78 -16.12
N LYS A 305 -21.35 -1.58 -16.68
CA LYS A 305 -22.03 -0.35 -16.24
C LYS A 305 -23.56 -0.46 -16.40
N ILE A 306 -24.02 -0.98 -17.54
CA ILE A 306 -25.46 -1.16 -17.83
C ILE A 306 -26.06 -2.16 -16.84
N LEU A 307 -25.45 -3.33 -16.64
CA LEU A 307 -25.91 -4.33 -15.69
C LEU A 307 -25.91 -3.78 -14.25
N ALA A 308 -24.85 -3.07 -13.85
CA ALA A 308 -24.79 -2.44 -12.54
C ALA A 308 -25.89 -1.39 -12.36
N TYR A 309 -26.23 -0.62 -13.39
CA TYR A 309 -27.30 0.35 -13.33
C TYR A 309 -28.69 -0.32 -13.17
N ILE A 310 -28.97 -1.38 -13.92
CA ILE A 310 -30.22 -2.15 -13.82
C ILE A 310 -30.35 -2.78 -12.44
N PHE A 311 -29.28 -3.39 -11.93
CA PHE A 311 -29.27 -4.13 -10.67
C PHE A 311 -28.76 -3.30 -9.48
N ARG A 312 -28.69 -1.95 -9.58
CA ARG A 312 -28.11 -1.09 -8.55
C ARG A 312 -28.75 -1.24 -7.16
N ALA A 313 -30.08 -1.45 -7.10
CA ALA A 313 -30.77 -1.59 -5.82
C ALA A 313 -30.42 -2.92 -5.12
N PRO A 314 -30.55 -4.10 -5.73
CA PRO A 314 -30.09 -5.34 -5.13
C PRO A 314 -28.59 -5.36 -4.84
N ILE A 315 -27.73 -4.79 -5.70
CA ILE A 315 -26.29 -4.72 -5.43
C ILE A 315 -26.04 -3.93 -4.14
N LYS A 316 -26.60 -2.73 -3.98
CA LYS A 316 -26.45 -1.92 -2.76
C LYS A 316 -27.03 -2.63 -1.53
N PHE A 317 -28.15 -3.31 -1.66
CA PHE A 317 -28.72 -4.10 -0.57
C PHE A 317 -27.76 -5.21 -0.08
N PHE A 318 -27.15 -5.96 -1.00
CA PHE A 318 -26.17 -6.99 -0.64
C PHE A 318 -24.86 -6.38 -0.11
N LEU A 319 -24.44 -5.23 -0.64
CA LEU A 319 -23.30 -4.52 -0.06
C LEU A 319 -23.58 -4.06 1.38
N ALA A 320 -24.76 -3.49 1.64
CA ALA A 320 -25.15 -3.08 3.00
C ALA A 320 -25.13 -4.24 4.01
N LYS A 321 -25.50 -5.45 3.58
CA LYS A 321 -25.40 -6.66 4.42
C LYS A 321 -23.96 -7.00 4.83
N LYS A 322 -22.96 -6.56 4.04
CA LYS A 322 -21.54 -6.75 4.36
C LYS A 322 -21.00 -5.69 5.32
N SER A 323 -21.77 -4.65 5.63
CA SER A 323 -21.36 -3.63 6.60
C SER A 323 -21.25 -4.23 8.00
N GLU A 324 -20.03 -4.24 8.52
CA GLU A 324 -19.76 -4.63 9.90
C GLU A 324 -20.29 -3.59 10.90
N PRO A 325 -20.14 -2.26 10.69
CA PRO A 325 -20.77 -1.24 11.50
C PRO A 325 -22.29 -1.42 11.63
N LEU A 326 -22.99 -1.65 10.49
CA LEU A 326 -24.45 -1.87 10.53
C LEU A 326 -24.83 -3.13 11.31
N ARG A 327 -24.05 -4.23 11.19
CA ARG A 327 -24.28 -5.45 11.96
C ARG A 327 -24.02 -5.22 13.45
N ALA A 328 -22.93 -4.51 13.79
CA ALA A 328 -22.61 -4.15 15.17
C ALA A 328 -23.75 -3.36 15.81
N TYR A 329 -24.29 -2.36 15.10
CA TYR A 329 -25.42 -1.54 15.54
C TYR A 329 -26.68 -2.36 15.72
N LYS A 330 -27.08 -3.18 14.74
CA LYS A 330 -28.31 -4.02 14.81
C LYS A 330 -28.26 -5.06 15.91
N ASN A 331 -27.10 -5.67 16.13
CA ASN A 331 -26.91 -6.71 17.12
C ASN A 331 -26.55 -6.17 18.51
N GLN A 332 -26.47 -4.84 18.69
CA GLN A 332 -26.07 -4.19 19.93
C GLN A 332 -24.75 -4.74 20.49
N ASN A 333 -23.80 -5.10 19.58
CA ASN A 333 -22.48 -5.60 19.96
C ASN A 333 -21.62 -4.44 20.48
N LYS A 334 -21.50 -4.35 21.81
CA LYS A 334 -20.81 -3.22 22.47
C LYS A 334 -19.35 -3.07 22.07
N GLU A 335 -18.63 -4.16 21.87
CA GLU A 335 -17.23 -4.14 21.47
C GLU A 335 -17.06 -3.53 20.06
N LEU A 336 -17.79 -4.06 19.07
CA LEU A 336 -17.78 -3.54 17.71
C LEU A 336 -18.39 -2.15 17.61
N MET A 337 -19.42 -1.84 18.40
CA MET A 337 -19.95 -0.48 18.48
C MET A 337 -18.88 0.50 18.99
N ASN A 338 -18.13 0.11 20.02
CA ASN A 338 -17.02 0.95 20.50
C ASN A 338 -15.89 1.11 19.46
N ARG A 339 -15.74 0.17 18.55
CA ARG A 339 -14.78 0.29 17.42
C ARG A 339 -15.24 1.30 16.36
N PHE A 340 -16.53 1.32 16.04
CA PHE A 340 -17.04 2.02 14.86
C PHE A 340 -17.79 3.33 15.17
N PHE A 341 -18.32 3.49 16.40
CA PHE A 341 -19.18 4.62 16.74
C PHE A 341 -18.67 5.36 17.99
N LYS A 342 -18.89 6.72 17.97
CA LYS A 342 -18.70 7.58 19.15
C LYS A 342 -19.79 7.37 20.17
#